data_18e61a5fcf2fdbcb7c37c8f35584c8a8
#
_entry.id   18e61a5fcf2fdbcb7c37c8f35584c8a8
#
_cell.length_a   1.000
_cell.length_b   1.000
_cell.length_c   1.000
_cell.angle_alpha   90.00
_cell.angle_beta   90.00
_cell.angle_gamma   90.00
#
_symmetry.space_group_name_H-M   'P 1'
#
loop_
_entity.id
_entity.type
_entity.pdbx_description
1 polymer ?
#
loop_
_entity_poly.entity_id
_entity_poly.type
_entity_poly.pdbx_seq_one_letter_code
_entity_poly.pdbx_strand_id
1 'polypeptide(L)'
;MDFLLRTPFFRLLIAIIPGIVLFQYVQLPPSALYITGGISSVFVLISFLIRNSHIQYKFRWLFGFSMTIFLSVLSYALCLNFEKKHTFSSLNEHAVYEVELEAAPVEKAKSYLCKVELIQKYDSTGNENAFGHAIIYLQKDSSVRQLLLGDRLLVDAEFKSPDGVQNPQGFDYARYLRRQGILATAYVPTEKWQKSKTLPAFSVLHPLKYIYRLAGMSRNYLLDIYRTSGI
;
A
#
# COMPACT_ATOMS: atom_id res chain seq x y z
N MET A 1 31.60 -10.86 20.62
CA MET A 1 30.65 -9.89 21.24
C MET A 1 30.85 -8.45 20.77
N ASP A 2 32.01 -8.12 20.21
CA ASP A 2 32.38 -6.75 19.78
C ASP A 2 31.68 -6.24 18.51
N PHE A 3 31.20 -7.12 17.63
CA PHE A 3 30.49 -6.74 16.42
C PHE A 3 29.17 -6.00 16.72
N LEU A 4 28.38 -6.52 17.67
CA LEU A 4 27.13 -5.90 18.11
C LEU A 4 27.31 -4.53 18.79
N LEU A 5 28.50 -4.32 19.41
CA LEU A 5 28.84 -3.06 20.04
C LEU A 5 29.20 -1.97 19.02
N ARG A 6 29.73 -2.34 17.88
CA ARG A 6 30.20 -1.44 16.83
C ARG A 6 29.13 -1.06 15.79
N THR A 7 27.98 -1.74 15.78
CA THR A 7 26.90 -1.54 14.80
C THR A 7 25.57 -1.14 15.47
N PRO A 8 25.35 0.16 15.75
CA PRO A 8 24.14 0.63 16.43
C PRO A 8 22.85 0.28 15.65
N PHE A 9 22.90 0.31 14.31
CA PHE A 9 21.77 -0.05 13.46
C PHE A 9 21.34 -1.51 13.59
N PHE A 10 22.27 -2.41 13.85
CA PHE A 10 21.96 -3.83 14.03
C PHE A 10 21.17 -4.09 15.32
N ARG A 11 21.41 -3.32 16.38
CA ARG A 11 20.60 -3.38 17.61
C ARG A 11 19.17 -2.91 17.39
N LEU A 12 18.98 -1.84 16.61
CA LEU A 12 17.65 -1.37 16.24
C LEU A 12 16.91 -2.41 15.40
N LEU A 13 17.60 -3.05 14.47
CA LEU A 13 17.02 -4.13 13.63
C LEU A 13 16.52 -5.29 14.49
N ILE A 14 17.34 -5.77 15.45
CA ILE A 14 16.94 -6.84 16.38
C ILE A 14 15.70 -6.45 17.20
N ALA A 15 15.53 -5.17 17.52
CA ALA A 15 14.36 -4.71 18.24
C ALA A 15 13.09 -4.63 17.36
N ILE A 16 13.21 -4.39 16.06
CA ILE A 16 12.08 -4.25 15.13
C ILE A 16 11.57 -5.62 14.65
N ILE A 17 12.46 -6.57 14.37
CA ILE A 17 12.11 -7.90 13.82
C ILE A 17 11.04 -8.62 14.67
N PRO A 18 11.14 -8.71 16.00
CA PRO A 18 10.13 -9.40 16.82
C PRO A 18 8.72 -8.84 16.63
N GLY A 19 8.56 -7.53 16.49
CA GLY A 19 7.25 -6.91 16.26
C GLY A 19 6.64 -7.32 14.91
N ILE A 20 7.45 -7.37 13.85
CA ILE A 20 7.01 -7.80 12.52
C ILE A 20 6.65 -9.30 12.52
N VAL A 21 7.48 -10.12 13.18
CA VAL A 21 7.23 -11.57 13.28
C VAL A 21 5.97 -11.83 14.10
N LEU A 22 5.80 -11.19 15.25
CA LEU A 22 4.59 -11.31 16.06
C LEU A 22 3.33 -10.92 15.28
N PHE A 23 3.39 -9.86 14.48
CA PHE A 23 2.28 -9.46 13.63
C PHE A 23 1.85 -10.56 12.66
N GLN A 24 2.79 -11.35 12.15
CA GLN A 24 2.49 -12.42 11.18
C GLN A 24 1.80 -13.64 11.82
N TYR A 25 2.07 -13.93 13.09
CA TYR A 25 1.62 -15.15 13.76
C TYR A 25 0.59 -14.93 14.86
N VAL A 26 0.54 -13.74 15.46
CA VAL A 26 -0.28 -13.48 16.63
C VAL A 26 -1.11 -12.20 16.44
N GLN A 27 -2.43 -12.33 16.50
CA GLN A 27 -3.33 -11.18 16.49
C GLN A 27 -3.50 -10.64 17.92
N LEU A 28 -2.76 -9.60 18.25
CA LEU A 28 -2.87 -8.92 19.54
C LEU A 28 -4.03 -7.93 19.52
N PRO A 29 -4.84 -7.88 20.60
CA PRO A 29 -5.89 -6.88 20.72
C PRO A 29 -5.26 -5.47 20.84
N PRO A 30 -5.88 -4.44 20.26
CA PRO A 30 -5.36 -3.07 20.30
C PRO A 30 -5.08 -2.56 21.71
N SER A 31 -5.89 -2.96 22.69
CA SER A 31 -5.70 -2.62 24.11
C SER A 31 -4.35 -3.09 24.67
N ALA A 32 -3.93 -4.31 24.32
CA ALA A 32 -2.63 -4.83 24.77
C ALA A 32 -1.46 -4.02 24.19
N LEU A 33 -1.58 -3.57 22.93
CA LEU A 33 -0.55 -2.74 22.28
C LEU A 33 -0.45 -1.36 22.92
N TYR A 34 -1.58 -0.72 23.24
CA TYR A 34 -1.58 0.57 23.92
C TYR A 34 -1.00 0.46 25.34
N ILE A 35 -1.34 -0.58 26.08
CA ILE A 35 -0.84 -0.79 27.44
C ILE A 35 0.67 -1.08 27.41
N THR A 36 1.13 -2.03 26.61
CA THR A 36 2.56 -2.39 26.54
C THR A 36 3.41 -1.25 25.96
N GLY A 37 2.91 -0.58 24.92
CA GLY A 37 3.55 0.60 24.34
C GLY A 37 3.61 1.78 25.31
N GLY A 38 2.53 2.05 26.04
CA GLY A 38 2.47 3.08 27.06
C GLY A 38 3.44 2.83 28.22
N ILE A 39 3.43 1.63 28.78
CA ILE A 39 4.34 1.25 29.86
C ILE A 39 5.80 1.34 29.40
N SER A 40 6.15 0.80 28.25
CA SER A 40 7.52 0.86 27.73
C SER A 40 7.97 2.29 27.45
N SER A 41 7.08 3.15 26.93
CA SER A 41 7.36 4.57 26.70
C SER A 41 7.65 5.31 28.00
N VAL A 42 6.85 5.06 29.05
CA VAL A 42 7.07 5.65 30.38
C VAL A 42 8.43 5.23 30.94
N PHE A 43 8.81 3.95 30.84
CA PHE A 43 10.13 3.51 31.30
C PHE A 43 11.30 4.13 30.51
N VAL A 44 11.15 4.31 29.21
CA VAL A 44 12.14 5.03 28.38
C VAL A 44 12.26 6.48 28.83
N LEU A 45 11.14 7.18 29.06
CA LEU A 45 11.13 8.56 29.54
C LEU A 45 11.74 8.71 30.94
N ILE A 46 11.38 7.84 31.89
CA ILE A 46 11.95 7.83 33.24
C ILE A 46 13.47 7.63 33.15
N SER A 47 13.93 6.69 32.33
CA SER A 47 15.37 6.43 32.18
C SER A 47 16.12 7.63 31.62
N PHE A 48 15.46 8.45 30.78
CA PHE A 48 16.04 9.67 30.21
C PHE A 48 16.08 10.82 31.26
N LEU A 49 15.08 10.89 32.17
CA LEU A 49 14.97 11.92 33.20
C LEU A 49 15.92 11.69 34.40
N ILE A 50 16.37 10.45 34.61
CA ILE A 50 17.31 10.14 35.73
C ILE A 50 18.67 10.78 35.42
N ARG A 51 18.98 11.83 36.15
CA ARG A 51 20.23 12.61 36.01
C ARG A 51 21.38 12.12 36.92
N ASN A 52 21.07 11.22 37.86
CA ASN A 52 22.05 10.70 38.79
C ASN A 52 22.88 9.56 38.16
N SER A 53 24.19 9.77 38.02
CA SER A 53 25.11 8.86 37.35
C SER A 53 25.16 7.43 37.93
N HIS A 54 25.07 7.32 39.28
CA HIS A 54 25.06 6.01 39.94
C HIS A 54 23.80 5.21 39.66
N ILE A 55 22.64 5.84 39.63
CA ILE A 55 21.36 5.22 39.34
C ILE A 55 21.29 4.87 37.83
N GLN A 56 21.77 5.75 36.97
CA GLN A 56 21.82 5.56 35.53
C GLN A 56 22.65 4.32 35.12
N TYR A 57 23.81 4.10 35.78
CA TYR A 57 24.63 2.93 35.53
C TYR A 57 23.96 1.62 35.96
N LYS A 58 23.32 1.59 37.13
CA LYS A 58 22.64 0.42 37.68
C LYS A 58 21.43 0.01 36.85
N PHE A 59 20.68 0.97 36.26
CA PHE A 59 19.46 0.75 35.50
C PHE A 59 19.65 0.84 33.98
N ARG A 60 20.88 0.88 33.46
CA ARG A 60 21.18 0.99 32.06
C ARG A 60 20.60 -0.16 31.21
N TRP A 61 20.54 -1.36 31.75
CA TRP A 61 19.94 -2.51 31.10
C TRP A 61 18.42 -2.34 30.90
N LEU A 62 17.74 -1.70 31.86
CA LEU A 62 16.30 -1.45 31.82
C LEU A 62 15.93 -0.52 30.64
N PHE A 63 16.75 0.51 30.38
CA PHE A 63 16.58 1.37 29.22
C PHE A 63 16.66 0.57 27.92
N GLY A 64 17.68 -0.27 27.74
CA GLY A 64 17.82 -1.09 26.55
C GLY A 64 16.65 -2.05 26.35
N PHE A 65 16.20 -2.70 27.43
CA PHE A 65 15.05 -3.62 27.40
C PHE A 65 13.74 -2.90 27.06
N SER A 66 13.45 -1.79 27.73
CA SER A 66 12.26 -0.98 27.46
C SER A 66 12.24 -0.42 26.03
N MET A 67 13.39 0.02 25.53
CA MET A 67 13.53 0.50 24.16
C MET A 67 13.30 -0.61 23.14
N THR A 68 13.76 -1.83 23.42
CA THR A 68 13.51 -2.99 22.56
C THR A 68 12.02 -3.32 22.49
N ILE A 69 11.33 -3.36 23.64
CA ILE A 69 9.89 -3.60 23.69
C ILE A 69 9.14 -2.48 22.94
N PHE A 70 9.49 -1.22 23.20
CA PHE A 70 8.86 -0.08 22.56
C PHE A 70 8.96 -0.16 21.03
N LEU A 71 10.16 -0.44 20.48
CA LEU A 71 10.37 -0.58 19.04
C LEU A 71 9.63 -1.80 18.44
N SER A 72 9.56 -2.90 19.20
CA SER A 72 8.79 -4.08 18.77
C SER A 72 7.29 -3.78 18.71
N VAL A 73 6.73 -3.09 19.70
CA VAL A 73 5.32 -2.67 19.71
C VAL A 73 5.04 -1.66 18.61
N LEU A 74 5.95 -0.70 18.41
CA LEU A 74 5.84 0.30 17.36
C LEU A 74 5.83 -0.34 15.96
N SER A 75 6.73 -1.29 15.70
CA SER A 75 6.77 -2.00 14.42
C SER A 75 5.50 -2.84 14.19
N TYR A 76 4.98 -3.51 15.22
CA TYR A 76 3.70 -4.20 15.16
C TYR A 76 2.55 -3.24 14.83
N ALA A 77 2.47 -2.10 15.52
CA ALA A 77 1.44 -1.09 15.29
C ALA A 77 1.51 -0.48 13.88
N LEU A 78 2.72 -0.28 13.35
CA LEU A 78 2.92 0.17 11.97
C LEU A 78 2.42 -0.86 10.95
N CYS A 79 2.66 -2.16 11.18
CA CYS A 79 2.12 -3.23 10.32
C CYS A 79 0.59 -3.25 10.36
N LEU A 80 -0.03 -3.14 11.54
CA LEU A 80 -1.50 -3.03 11.67
C LEU A 80 -2.07 -1.80 10.94
N ASN A 81 -1.41 -0.66 11.05
CA ASN A 81 -1.86 0.56 10.39
C ASN A 81 -1.73 0.45 8.86
N PHE A 82 -0.66 -0.21 8.41
CA PHE A 82 -0.49 -0.51 6.99
C PHE A 82 -1.62 -1.42 6.48
N GLU A 83 -1.93 -2.50 7.19
CA GLU A 83 -3.02 -3.41 6.82
C GLU A 83 -4.37 -2.70 6.77
N LYS A 84 -4.69 -1.88 7.80
CA LYS A 84 -5.94 -1.10 7.84
C LYS A 84 -6.05 -0.11 6.68
N LYS A 85 -4.96 0.58 6.32
CA LYS A 85 -4.95 1.52 5.18
C LYS A 85 -5.12 0.82 3.84
N HIS A 86 -4.76 -0.45 3.74
CA HIS A 86 -4.88 -1.25 2.53
C HIS A 86 -6.09 -2.20 2.58
N THR A 87 -7.10 -1.89 3.41
CA THR A 87 -8.38 -2.60 3.39
C THR A 87 -9.17 -2.19 2.14
N PHE A 88 -9.83 -3.15 1.52
CA PHE A 88 -10.68 -2.93 0.35
C PHE A 88 -12.14 -2.85 0.80
N SER A 89 -12.85 -1.78 0.43
CA SER A 89 -14.20 -1.49 0.97
C SER A 89 -15.31 -2.34 0.39
N SER A 90 -15.16 -2.87 -0.83
CA SER A 90 -16.29 -3.45 -1.60
C SER A 90 -15.88 -4.70 -2.37
N LEU A 91 -15.43 -5.74 -1.65
CA LEU A 91 -15.11 -7.05 -2.23
C LEU A 91 -16.39 -7.81 -2.57
N ASN A 92 -16.42 -8.44 -3.76
CA ASN A 92 -17.53 -9.28 -4.27
C ASN A 92 -18.85 -8.52 -4.45
N GLU A 93 -18.78 -7.20 -4.62
CA GLU A 93 -19.95 -6.37 -4.92
C GLU A 93 -19.86 -5.88 -6.36
N HIS A 94 -20.97 -6.03 -7.09
CA HIS A 94 -21.10 -5.51 -8.45
C HIS A 94 -21.69 -4.10 -8.40
N ALA A 95 -20.91 -3.11 -8.79
CA ALA A 95 -21.32 -1.71 -8.81
C ALA A 95 -20.50 -0.91 -9.85
N VAL A 96 -20.87 0.34 -10.03
CA VAL A 96 -20.05 1.28 -10.79
C VAL A 96 -19.09 1.96 -9.83
N TYR A 97 -17.81 1.89 -10.13
CA TYR A 97 -16.76 2.51 -9.31
C TYR A 97 -16.05 3.62 -10.06
N GLU A 98 -15.81 4.72 -9.38
CA GLU A 98 -14.84 5.71 -9.84
C GLU A 98 -13.46 5.32 -9.29
N VAL A 99 -12.51 5.11 -10.21
CA VAL A 99 -11.15 4.70 -9.88
C VAL A 99 -10.13 5.65 -10.51
N GLU A 100 -9.01 5.88 -9.83
CA GLU A 100 -7.89 6.69 -10.34
C GLU A 100 -6.71 5.78 -10.68
N LEU A 101 -6.13 5.97 -11.86
CA LEU A 101 -4.95 5.24 -12.30
C LEU A 101 -3.70 5.66 -11.51
N GLU A 102 -3.07 4.71 -10.84
CA GLU A 102 -1.81 4.91 -10.10
C GLU A 102 -0.56 4.79 -10.98
N ALA A 103 -0.70 4.17 -12.15
CA ALA A 103 0.37 4.01 -13.12
C ALA A 103 -0.20 3.96 -14.54
N ALA A 104 0.65 4.19 -15.53
CA ALA A 104 0.29 4.00 -16.92
C ALA A 104 -0.08 2.52 -17.17
N PRO A 105 -1.07 2.25 -18.06
CA PRO A 105 -1.46 0.89 -18.43
C PRO A 105 -0.28 0.07 -18.97
N VAL A 106 -0.17 -1.17 -18.51
CA VAL A 106 0.86 -2.11 -18.96
C VAL A 106 0.23 -3.12 -19.90
N GLU A 107 0.70 -3.18 -21.15
CA GLU A 107 0.19 -4.12 -22.13
C GLU A 107 0.56 -5.56 -21.75
N LYS A 108 -0.42 -6.45 -21.75
CA LYS A 108 -0.31 -7.89 -21.59
C LYS A 108 -0.77 -8.62 -22.87
N ALA A 109 -0.62 -9.93 -22.91
CA ALA A 109 -0.99 -10.71 -24.09
C ALA A 109 -2.45 -10.46 -24.54
N LYS A 110 -3.42 -10.46 -23.61
CA LYS A 110 -4.86 -10.37 -23.90
C LYS A 110 -5.55 -9.11 -23.37
N SER A 111 -4.89 -8.31 -22.52
CA SER A 111 -5.50 -7.17 -21.81
C SER A 111 -4.46 -6.10 -21.49
N TYR A 112 -4.90 -4.96 -20.98
CA TYR A 112 -4.05 -3.97 -20.31
C TYR A 112 -4.22 -4.11 -18.81
N LEU A 113 -3.11 -4.25 -18.11
CA LEU A 113 -3.07 -4.23 -16.64
C LEU A 113 -2.97 -2.78 -16.16
N CYS A 114 -3.94 -2.35 -15.37
CA CYS A 114 -3.99 -1.03 -14.77
C CYS A 114 -4.03 -1.16 -13.25
N LYS A 115 -3.10 -0.51 -12.56
CA LYS A 115 -3.17 -0.34 -11.11
C LYS A 115 -4.04 0.85 -10.79
N VAL A 116 -5.01 0.69 -9.92
CA VAL A 116 -6.01 1.71 -9.60
C VAL A 116 -6.23 1.83 -8.10
N GLU A 117 -6.56 3.05 -7.69
CA GLU A 117 -7.08 3.38 -6.37
C GLU A 117 -8.59 3.64 -6.51
N LEU A 118 -9.41 3.03 -5.65
CA LEU A 118 -10.84 3.30 -5.58
C LEU A 118 -11.07 4.64 -4.90
N ILE A 119 -11.98 5.44 -5.46
CA ILE A 119 -12.37 6.74 -4.92
C ILE A 119 -13.80 6.72 -4.42
N GLN A 120 -14.72 6.23 -5.27
CA GLN A 120 -16.14 6.28 -5.00
C GLN A 120 -16.85 5.06 -5.60
N LYS A 121 -17.87 4.59 -4.90
CA LYS A 121 -18.81 3.57 -5.37
C LYS A 121 -20.15 4.22 -5.63
N TYR A 122 -20.73 3.93 -6.77
CA TYR A 122 -22.06 4.34 -7.17
C TYR A 122 -22.98 3.12 -7.16
N ASP A 123 -23.94 3.13 -6.26
CA ASP A 123 -24.95 2.07 -6.16
C ASP A 123 -26.37 2.68 -6.25
N SER A 124 -27.38 1.84 -6.42
CA SER A 124 -28.80 2.24 -6.41
C SER A 124 -29.23 2.98 -5.13
N THR A 125 -28.50 2.80 -4.05
CA THR A 125 -28.75 3.41 -2.73
C THR A 125 -28.08 4.77 -2.55
N GLY A 126 -27.15 5.15 -3.44
CA GLY A 126 -26.43 6.44 -3.37
C GLY A 126 -24.93 6.32 -3.68
N ASN A 127 -24.20 7.39 -3.34
CA ASN A 127 -22.77 7.47 -3.54
C ASN A 127 -22.06 7.22 -2.21
N GLU A 128 -21.19 6.23 -2.17
CA GLU A 128 -20.38 5.91 -1.00
C GLU A 128 -18.90 6.10 -1.32
N ASN A 129 -18.12 6.60 -0.35
CA ASN A 129 -16.68 6.64 -0.48
C ASN A 129 -16.13 5.21 -0.51
N ALA A 130 -15.44 4.87 -1.59
CA ALA A 130 -14.74 3.61 -1.71
C ALA A 130 -13.24 3.84 -1.53
N PHE A 131 -12.55 2.87 -0.94
CA PHE A 131 -11.11 2.93 -0.74
C PHE A 131 -10.50 1.56 -0.95
N GLY A 132 -9.25 1.56 -1.35
CA GLY A 132 -8.46 0.37 -1.59
C GLY A 132 -7.76 0.41 -2.94
N HIS A 133 -6.74 -0.43 -3.07
CA HIS A 133 -5.95 -0.55 -4.29
C HIS A 133 -6.30 -1.86 -4.98
N ALA A 134 -6.51 -1.79 -6.29
CA ALA A 134 -6.87 -2.94 -7.13
C ALA A 134 -6.06 -2.99 -8.42
N ILE A 135 -6.10 -4.14 -9.06
CA ILE A 135 -5.69 -4.29 -10.46
C ILE A 135 -6.95 -4.51 -11.31
N ILE A 136 -7.13 -3.66 -12.30
CA ILE A 136 -8.12 -3.91 -13.34
C ILE A 136 -7.43 -4.37 -14.61
N TYR A 137 -8.02 -5.38 -15.24
CA TYR A 137 -7.61 -5.88 -16.55
C TYR A 137 -8.61 -5.36 -17.59
N LEU A 138 -8.23 -4.29 -18.29
CA LEU A 138 -9.04 -3.74 -19.37
C LEU A 138 -8.85 -4.56 -20.64
N GLN A 139 -9.94 -4.88 -21.34
CA GLN A 139 -9.88 -5.50 -22.65
C GLN A 139 -9.06 -4.63 -23.60
N LYS A 140 -8.33 -5.26 -24.53
CA LYS A 140 -7.51 -4.53 -25.51
C LYS A 140 -8.36 -3.65 -26.41
N ASP A 141 -8.13 -2.34 -26.28
CA ASP A 141 -8.70 -1.31 -27.12
C ASP A 141 -7.68 -0.17 -27.30
N SER A 142 -7.82 0.58 -28.40
CA SER A 142 -6.96 1.72 -28.73
C SER A 142 -7.08 2.86 -27.71
N SER A 143 -8.26 3.05 -27.12
CA SER A 143 -8.55 4.07 -26.12
C SER A 143 -7.75 3.88 -24.83
N VAL A 144 -7.46 2.63 -24.45
CA VAL A 144 -6.67 2.32 -23.22
C VAL A 144 -5.24 2.82 -23.31
N ARG A 145 -4.67 2.86 -24.53
CA ARG A 145 -3.29 3.35 -24.73
C ARG A 145 -3.11 4.83 -24.43
N GLN A 146 -4.19 5.59 -24.51
CA GLN A 146 -4.18 7.03 -24.25
C GLN A 146 -4.33 7.37 -22.77
N LEU A 147 -4.60 6.37 -21.93
CA LEU A 147 -4.75 6.57 -20.49
C LEU A 147 -3.39 6.87 -19.86
N LEU A 148 -3.42 7.82 -18.93
CA LEU A 148 -2.25 8.31 -18.21
C LEU A 148 -2.44 8.12 -16.70
N LEU A 149 -1.35 8.14 -15.97
CA LEU A 149 -1.34 8.20 -14.52
C LEU A 149 -2.22 9.37 -14.03
N GLY A 150 -3.09 9.10 -13.05
CA GLY A 150 -4.02 10.07 -12.50
C GLY A 150 -5.31 10.24 -13.29
N ASP A 151 -5.49 9.56 -14.44
CA ASP A 151 -6.78 9.57 -15.11
C ASP A 151 -7.82 8.83 -14.27
N ARG A 152 -9.04 9.36 -14.22
CA ARG A 152 -10.17 8.74 -13.54
C ARG A 152 -11.04 8.00 -14.54
N LEU A 153 -11.45 6.81 -14.12
CA LEU A 153 -12.32 5.95 -14.91
C LEU A 153 -13.57 5.62 -14.09
N LEU A 154 -14.70 5.58 -14.76
CA LEU A 154 -15.91 4.94 -14.27
C LEU A 154 -15.92 3.52 -14.80
N VAL A 155 -16.01 2.54 -13.90
CA VAL A 155 -15.84 1.12 -14.21
C VAL A 155 -17.01 0.35 -13.62
N ASP A 156 -17.79 -0.33 -14.47
CA ASP A 156 -18.82 -1.27 -14.04
C ASP A 156 -18.18 -2.64 -13.85
N ALA A 157 -17.91 -3.02 -12.61
CA ALA A 157 -17.15 -4.21 -12.29
C ALA A 157 -17.52 -4.84 -10.94
N GLU A 158 -17.18 -6.11 -10.80
CA GLU A 158 -17.14 -6.83 -9.54
C GLU A 158 -15.68 -7.08 -9.18
N PHE A 159 -15.25 -6.52 -8.06
CA PHE A 159 -13.90 -6.71 -7.57
C PHE A 159 -13.79 -7.98 -6.73
N LYS A 160 -12.91 -8.90 -7.12
CA LYS A 160 -12.70 -10.19 -6.45
C LYS A 160 -11.33 -10.25 -5.80
N SER A 161 -11.24 -10.97 -4.69
CA SER A 161 -9.93 -11.30 -4.11
C SER A 161 -9.13 -12.10 -5.15
N PRO A 162 -7.84 -11.82 -5.32
CA PRO A 162 -6.99 -12.63 -6.19
C PRO A 162 -6.98 -14.09 -5.74
N ASP A 163 -7.06 -15.02 -6.69
CA ASP A 163 -6.99 -16.45 -6.40
C ASP A 163 -5.67 -16.81 -5.73
N GLY A 164 -5.76 -17.60 -4.68
CA GLY A 164 -4.60 -18.16 -3.99
C GLY A 164 -3.88 -19.22 -4.83
N VAL A 165 -2.85 -19.81 -4.25
CA VAL A 165 -2.06 -20.85 -4.90
C VAL A 165 -2.91 -22.09 -5.14
N GLN A 166 -3.12 -22.43 -6.41
CA GLN A 166 -3.76 -23.69 -6.79
C GLN A 166 -2.78 -24.87 -6.76
N ASN A 167 -1.47 -24.62 -6.85
CA ASN A 167 -0.42 -25.64 -6.82
C ASN A 167 0.48 -25.42 -5.58
N PRO A 168 0.68 -26.41 -4.69
CA PRO A 168 1.42 -26.25 -3.44
C PRO A 168 2.85 -25.71 -3.58
N GLN A 169 3.47 -25.90 -4.74
CA GLN A 169 4.83 -25.39 -5.05
C GLN A 169 4.81 -24.17 -5.98
N GLY A 170 3.62 -23.65 -6.32
CA GLY A 170 3.46 -22.52 -7.21
C GLY A 170 3.76 -21.17 -6.53
N PHE A 171 4.02 -20.16 -7.35
CA PHE A 171 4.15 -18.78 -6.89
C PHE A 171 2.80 -18.26 -6.38
N ASP A 172 2.76 -17.81 -5.13
CA ASP A 172 1.56 -17.25 -4.51
C ASP A 172 1.37 -15.79 -4.98
N TYR A 173 0.63 -15.64 -6.07
CA TYR A 173 0.34 -14.33 -6.66
C TYR A 173 -0.55 -13.48 -5.75
N ALA A 174 -1.52 -14.07 -5.06
CA ALA A 174 -2.38 -13.36 -4.13
C ALA A 174 -1.60 -12.77 -2.96
N ARG A 175 -0.65 -13.54 -2.39
CA ARG A 175 0.25 -13.06 -1.34
C ARG A 175 1.17 -11.95 -1.86
N TYR A 176 1.68 -12.08 -3.07
CA TYR A 176 2.51 -11.06 -3.71
C TYR A 176 1.75 -9.73 -3.86
N LEU A 177 0.51 -9.77 -4.35
CA LEU A 177 -0.33 -8.59 -4.50
C LEU A 177 -0.69 -7.96 -3.15
N ARG A 178 -1.05 -8.77 -2.15
CA ARG A 178 -1.31 -8.28 -0.78
C ARG A 178 -0.12 -7.54 -0.18
N ARG A 179 1.10 -8.01 -0.42
CA ARG A 179 2.32 -7.29 0.02
C ARG A 179 2.51 -5.94 -0.65
N GLN A 180 1.92 -5.74 -1.82
CA GLN A 180 1.87 -4.44 -2.50
C GLN A 180 0.65 -3.59 -2.09
N GLY A 181 -0.18 -4.05 -1.16
CA GLY A 181 -1.40 -3.39 -0.77
C GLY A 181 -2.57 -3.59 -1.74
N ILE A 182 -2.43 -4.45 -2.74
CA ILE A 182 -3.45 -4.74 -3.75
C ILE A 182 -4.27 -5.93 -3.27
N LEU A 183 -5.53 -5.70 -2.97
CA LEU A 183 -6.41 -6.69 -2.36
C LEU A 183 -7.46 -7.24 -3.31
N ALA A 184 -7.67 -6.59 -4.46
CA ALA A 184 -8.72 -6.96 -5.39
C ALA A 184 -8.25 -6.90 -6.84
N THR A 185 -8.91 -7.70 -7.68
CA THR A 185 -8.74 -7.71 -9.12
C THR A 185 -10.09 -7.75 -9.81
N ALA A 186 -10.19 -7.12 -10.98
CA ALA A 186 -11.38 -7.18 -11.80
C ALA A 186 -11.00 -7.24 -13.28
N TYR A 187 -11.79 -7.94 -14.11
CA TYR A 187 -11.72 -7.88 -15.56
C TYR A 187 -12.84 -7.00 -16.10
N VAL A 188 -12.51 -6.07 -16.98
CA VAL A 188 -13.44 -5.07 -17.48
C VAL A 188 -13.43 -5.05 -19.00
N PRO A 189 -14.54 -5.44 -19.65
CA PRO A 189 -14.74 -5.30 -21.07
C PRO A 189 -14.75 -3.82 -21.51
N THR A 190 -14.52 -3.58 -22.80
CA THR A 190 -14.47 -2.21 -23.38
C THR A 190 -15.75 -1.41 -23.15
N GLU A 191 -16.90 -2.08 -23.15
CA GLU A 191 -18.23 -1.43 -22.99
C GLU A 191 -18.54 -1.03 -21.55
N LYS A 192 -17.81 -1.59 -20.58
CA LYS A 192 -18.05 -1.42 -19.13
C LYS A 192 -17.13 -0.42 -18.44
N TRP A 193 -16.45 0.39 -19.20
CA TRP A 193 -15.67 1.48 -18.63
C TRP A 193 -15.71 2.71 -19.52
N GLN A 194 -15.56 3.86 -18.88
CA GLN A 194 -15.42 5.13 -19.58
C GLN A 194 -14.49 6.06 -18.80
N LYS A 195 -13.78 6.92 -19.53
CA LYS A 195 -12.94 7.94 -18.90
C LYS A 195 -13.84 9.02 -18.28
N SER A 196 -13.67 9.26 -16.99
CA SER A 196 -14.36 10.36 -16.30
C SER A 196 -13.83 11.70 -16.81
N LYS A 197 -14.73 12.67 -16.95
CA LYS A 197 -14.36 14.06 -17.29
C LYS A 197 -13.73 14.79 -16.07
N THR A 198 -13.79 14.21 -14.90
CA THR A 198 -13.23 14.78 -13.69
C THR A 198 -11.71 14.79 -13.80
N LEU A 199 -11.12 15.97 -13.77
CA LEU A 199 -9.68 16.12 -13.74
C LEU A 199 -9.14 15.59 -12.40
N PRO A 200 -7.98 14.92 -12.39
CA PRO A 200 -7.35 14.52 -11.14
C PRO A 200 -7.14 15.75 -10.26
N ALA A 201 -7.55 15.65 -9.00
CA ALA A 201 -7.35 16.72 -8.05
C ALA A 201 -5.84 17.00 -7.93
N PHE A 202 -5.44 18.25 -8.20
CA PHE A 202 -4.08 18.69 -7.93
C PHE A 202 -3.85 18.62 -6.42
N SER A 203 -3.07 17.68 -5.99
CA SER A 203 -2.67 17.56 -4.59
C SER A 203 -1.26 18.11 -4.41
N VAL A 204 -1.15 19.19 -3.66
CA VAL A 204 0.15 19.77 -3.25
C VAL A 204 0.99 18.73 -2.49
N LEU A 205 0.35 17.76 -1.86
CA LEU A 205 1.00 16.67 -1.11
C LEU A 205 1.70 15.63 -2.00
N HIS A 206 1.35 15.56 -3.30
CA HIS A 206 1.94 14.57 -4.22
C HIS A 206 2.40 15.21 -5.54
N PRO A 207 3.37 16.13 -5.52
CA PRO A 207 3.86 16.82 -6.72
C PRO A 207 4.48 15.84 -7.74
N LEU A 208 5.00 14.70 -7.27
CA LEU A 208 5.57 13.66 -8.13
C LEU A 208 4.55 13.04 -9.09
N LYS A 209 3.27 12.90 -8.69
CA LYS A 209 2.22 12.40 -9.60
C LYS A 209 2.10 13.29 -10.85
N TYR A 210 2.22 14.60 -10.68
CA TYR A 210 2.15 15.55 -11.79
C TYR A 210 3.36 15.43 -12.74
N ILE A 211 4.57 15.28 -12.19
CA ILE A 211 5.80 15.10 -12.98
C ILE A 211 5.72 13.81 -13.80
N TYR A 212 5.29 12.70 -13.19
CA TYR A 212 5.13 11.43 -13.90
C TYR A 212 4.04 11.49 -14.97
N ARG A 213 2.96 12.25 -14.75
CA ARG A 213 1.92 12.49 -15.77
C ARG A 213 2.48 13.25 -16.96
N LEU A 214 3.25 14.32 -16.75
CA LEU A 214 3.90 15.08 -17.81
C LEU A 214 4.89 14.19 -18.60
N ALA A 215 5.67 13.40 -17.91
CA ALA A 215 6.57 12.44 -18.56
C ALA A 215 5.81 11.41 -19.41
N GLY A 216 4.65 10.93 -18.95
CA GLY A 216 3.76 10.06 -19.71
C GLY A 216 3.19 10.72 -20.95
N MET A 217 2.75 11.97 -20.86
CA MET A 217 2.28 12.75 -22.02
C MET A 217 3.39 12.91 -23.08
N SER A 218 4.58 13.31 -22.65
CA SER A 218 5.75 13.47 -23.54
C SER A 218 6.12 12.16 -24.24
N ARG A 219 6.10 11.05 -23.49
CA ARG A 219 6.35 9.72 -24.06
C ARG A 219 5.32 9.34 -25.11
N ASN A 220 4.02 9.53 -24.85
CA ASN A 220 2.97 9.18 -25.79
C ASN A 220 3.07 10.06 -27.05
N TYR A 221 3.36 11.34 -26.91
CA TYR A 221 3.60 12.24 -28.04
C TYR A 221 4.76 11.77 -28.92
N LEU A 222 5.89 11.38 -28.33
CA LEU A 222 7.03 10.84 -29.07
C LEU A 222 6.69 9.53 -29.78
N LEU A 223 5.95 8.62 -29.13
CA LEU A 223 5.52 7.37 -29.73
C LEU A 223 4.57 7.59 -30.92
N ASP A 224 3.72 8.59 -30.87
CA ASP A 224 2.84 8.94 -31.98
C ASP A 224 3.65 9.50 -33.18
N ILE A 225 4.65 10.33 -32.92
CA ILE A 225 5.57 10.82 -33.99
C ILE A 225 6.28 9.64 -34.65
N TYR A 226 6.84 8.70 -33.88
CA TYR A 226 7.53 7.53 -34.44
C TYR A 226 6.60 6.65 -35.27
N ARG A 227 5.37 6.46 -34.85
CA ARG A 227 4.37 5.68 -35.60
C ARG A 227 3.93 6.35 -36.91
N THR A 228 3.79 7.68 -36.89
CA THR A 228 3.38 8.43 -38.10
C THR A 228 4.55 8.64 -39.07
N SER A 229 5.80 8.67 -38.57
CA SER A 229 6.97 8.80 -39.43
C SER A 229 7.44 7.50 -40.12
N GLY A 230 6.78 6.34 -39.80
CA GLY A 230 7.01 5.08 -40.54
C GLY A 230 8.40 4.47 -40.30
N ILE A 231 9.10 4.85 -39.23
CA ILE A 231 10.41 4.30 -38.86
C ILE A 231 10.22 3.16 -37.85
#